data_807454727a68248b91b450f0c3a44a01
#
_entry.id   807454727a68248b91b450f0c3a44a01
#
_cell.length_a   1.000
_cell.length_b   1.000
_cell.length_c   1.000
_cell.angle_alpha   90.00
_cell.angle_beta   90.00
_cell.angle_gamma   90.00
#
_symmetry.space_group_name_H-M   'P 1'
#
loop_
_entity.id
_entity.type
_entity.pdbx_description
1 polymer ?
#
loop_
_entity_poly.entity_id
_entity_poly.type
_entity_poly.pdbx_seq_one_letter_code
_entity_poly.pdbx_strand_id
1 'polypeptide(L)'
;GEDGRLYAINPENGFFGVAPGTNAHSNFNALESTKKNTIFTNVALNLDDNTVWWEGLNKDLPQNCIDWKGNKWDASKFDKHDKSTYAAHPNSRFTAPAKNCPCISDEFDKGAGVPISAIIFGGRRAKCAPLVYQSKDWVNGVFVGSTMASETTAAAAGAVGVVRRDPMAMLPFCGYNMGDYFRHWLDMGVKLGDKAPKI
;
A
#
# COMPACT_ATOMS: atom_id res chain seq x y z
N GLY A 1 -15.08 -15.00 -15.77
CA GLY A 1 -16.07 -16.00 -15.38
C GLY A 1 -16.90 -16.48 -16.55
N GLU A 2 -17.71 -17.50 -16.31
CA GLU A 2 -18.64 -18.04 -17.35
C GLU A 2 -19.66 -17.01 -17.82
N ASP A 3 -19.99 -16.05 -16.99
CA ASP A 3 -20.85 -14.91 -17.32
C ASP A 3 -20.14 -13.84 -18.16
N GLY A 4 -18.87 -14.02 -18.50
CA GLY A 4 -18.05 -13.14 -19.31
C GLY A 4 -17.55 -11.89 -18.58
N ARG A 5 -17.68 -11.80 -17.24
CA ARG A 5 -17.09 -10.73 -16.42
C ARG A 5 -15.71 -11.08 -15.91
N LEU A 6 -14.94 -10.06 -15.52
CA LEU A 6 -13.71 -10.24 -14.75
C LEU A 6 -14.03 -10.53 -13.28
N TYR A 7 -13.23 -11.43 -12.70
CA TYR A 7 -13.28 -11.77 -11.29
C TYR A 7 -11.91 -11.56 -10.67
N ALA A 8 -11.88 -10.97 -9.49
CA ALA A 8 -10.67 -10.79 -8.70
C ALA A 8 -10.47 -11.97 -7.77
N ILE A 9 -9.25 -12.50 -7.77
CA ILE A 9 -8.78 -13.50 -6.81
C ILE A 9 -7.55 -12.90 -6.13
N ASN A 10 -7.53 -12.93 -4.80
CA ASN A 10 -6.35 -12.48 -4.07
C ASN A 10 -5.32 -13.62 -3.99
N PRO A 11 -4.12 -13.47 -4.58
CA PRO A 11 -3.07 -14.48 -4.52
C PRO A 11 -2.25 -14.41 -3.23
N GLU A 12 -2.42 -13.39 -2.40
CA GLU A 12 -1.61 -13.12 -1.21
C GLU A 12 -2.33 -13.53 0.07
N ASN A 13 -1.60 -14.15 1.02
CA ASN A 13 -2.14 -14.56 2.31
C ASN A 13 -2.00 -13.50 3.41
N GLY A 14 -1.54 -12.30 3.08
CA GLY A 14 -1.26 -11.29 4.07
C GLY A 14 -1.22 -9.87 3.53
N PHE A 15 -1.01 -8.94 4.45
CA PHE A 15 -0.84 -7.51 4.19
C PHE A 15 0.61 -7.13 4.42
N PHE A 16 1.18 -6.36 3.51
CA PHE A 16 2.47 -5.69 3.67
C PHE A 16 2.22 -4.19 3.75
N GLY A 17 2.15 -3.68 4.97
CA GLY A 17 1.77 -2.30 5.24
C GLY A 17 2.93 -1.41 5.68
N VAL A 18 2.72 -0.10 5.60
CA VAL A 18 3.60 0.92 6.19
C VAL A 18 3.19 1.13 7.64
N ALA A 19 4.15 1.06 8.59
CA ALA A 19 3.87 1.26 10.00
C ALA A 19 3.65 2.74 10.39
N PRO A 20 4.53 3.70 10.01
CA PRO A 20 4.39 5.09 10.43
C PRO A 20 3.02 5.68 10.09
N GLY A 21 2.38 6.32 11.09
CA GLY A 21 1.05 6.91 10.95
C GLY A 21 -0.12 5.92 11.00
N THR A 22 0.13 4.61 11.01
CA THR A 22 -0.92 3.61 11.21
C THR A 22 -1.30 3.55 12.69
N ASN A 23 -2.56 3.83 12.98
CA ASN A 23 -3.12 3.85 14.33
C ASN A 23 -4.63 3.54 14.30
N ALA A 24 -5.24 3.49 15.47
CA ALA A 24 -6.68 3.17 15.61
C ALA A 24 -7.61 4.18 14.92
N HIS A 25 -7.16 5.43 14.73
CA HIS A 25 -7.95 6.47 14.05
C HIS A 25 -7.76 6.45 12.53
N SER A 26 -6.52 6.29 12.07
CA SER A 26 -6.21 6.34 10.63
C SER A 26 -6.58 5.04 9.91
N ASN A 27 -6.34 3.88 10.53
CA ASN A 27 -6.65 2.57 9.96
C ASN A 27 -6.79 1.50 11.06
N PHE A 28 -7.97 1.45 11.67
CA PHE A 28 -8.29 0.51 12.75
C PHE A 28 -8.08 -0.95 12.32
N ASN A 29 -8.62 -1.37 11.18
CA ASN A 29 -8.53 -2.76 10.74
C ASN A 29 -7.10 -3.21 10.45
N ALA A 30 -6.26 -2.34 9.91
CA ALA A 30 -4.85 -2.64 9.72
C ALA A 30 -4.14 -2.83 11.07
N LEU A 31 -4.40 -1.94 12.04
CA LEU A 31 -3.82 -2.05 13.37
C LEU A 31 -4.26 -3.35 14.07
N GLU A 32 -5.56 -3.68 14.02
CA GLU A 32 -6.08 -4.94 14.59
C GLU A 32 -5.43 -6.17 13.95
N SER A 33 -5.17 -6.12 12.64
CA SER A 33 -4.52 -7.21 11.91
C SER A 33 -3.09 -7.48 12.40
N THR A 34 -2.42 -6.48 13.00
CA THR A 34 -1.02 -6.62 13.46
C THR A 34 -0.87 -7.22 14.86
N LYS A 35 -1.95 -7.48 15.58
CA LYS A 35 -1.91 -7.89 17.01
C LYS A 35 -1.31 -9.27 17.25
N LYS A 36 -1.26 -10.13 16.24
CA LYS A 36 -0.69 -11.48 16.35
C LYS A 36 -0.09 -11.96 15.04
N ASN A 37 0.89 -12.86 15.15
CA ASN A 37 1.54 -13.51 14.00
C ASN A 37 2.05 -12.51 12.95
N THR A 38 2.54 -11.35 13.40
CA THR A 38 2.98 -10.26 12.55
C THR A 38 4.48 -10.11 12.60
N ILE A 39 5.09 -9.90 11.44
CA ILE A 39 6.49 -9.54 11.31
C ILE A 39 6.59 -8.03 11.16
N PHE A 40 7.39 -7.40 11.99
CA PHE A 40 7.71 -5.97 11.90
C PHE A 40 9.15 -5.76 11.46
N THR A 41 9.38 -4.76 10.62
CA THR A 41 10.73 -4.38 10.17
C THR A 41 10.98 -2.91 10.41
N ASN A 42 12.16 -2.62 10.99
CA ASN A 42 12.64 -1.26 11.24
C ASN A 42 11.69 -0.40 12.12
N VAL A 43 10.93 -1.03 12.99
CA VAL A 43 10.15 -0.38 14.05
C VAL A 43 11.00 -0.23 15.31
N ALA A 44 10.53 0.57 16.25
CA ALA A 44 11.13 0.65 17.57
C ALA A 44 10.60 -0.43 18.52
N LEU A 45 11.35 -0.75 19.57
CA LEU A 45 10.96 -1.67 20.63
C LEU A 45 10.79 -0.89 21.93
N ASN A 46 9.59 -0.88 22.47
CA ASN A 46 9.31 -0.41 23.82
C ASN A 46 9.72 -1.50 24.83
N LEU A 47 10.67 -1.20 25.71
CA LEU A 47 11.20 -2.16 26.68
C LEU A 47 10.34 -2.30 27.94
N ASP A 48 9.39 -1.39 28.17
CA ASP A 48 8.55 -1.43 29.37
C ASP A 48 7.49 -2.55 29.28
N ASP A 49 7.04 -2.85 28.05
CA ASP A 49 6.00 -3.85 27.79
C ASP A 49 6.37 -4.85 26.68
N ASN A 50 7.58 -4.74 26.11
CA ASN A 50 8.06 -5.54 24.99
C ASN A 50 7.16 -5.45 23.73
N THR A 51 6.52 -4.31 23.50
CA THR A 51 5.75 -4.07 22.30
C THR A 51 6.54 -3.28 21.26
N VAL A 52 6.09 -3.35 20.02
CA VAL A 52 6.63 -2.51 18.94
C VAL A 52 6.01 -1.12 18.99
N TRP A 53 6.79 -0.13 18.56
CA TRP A 53 6.32 1.24 18.49
C TRP A 53 6.81 1.92 17.20
N TRP A 54 6.04 2.89 16.71
CA TRP A 54 6.38 3.75 15.58
C TRP A 54 5.69 5.11 15.70
N GLU A 55 6.21 6.11 15.04
CA GLU A 55 5.67 7.46 15.04
C GLU A 55 4.24 7.48 14.50
N GLY A 56 3.34 8.05 15.31
CA GLY A 56 1.92 8.16 15.03
C GLY A 56 1.09 6.94 15.44
N LEU A 57 1.66 5.93 16.10
CA LEU A 57 0.89 4.82 16.66
C LEU A 57 -0.09 5.30 17.74
N ASN A 58 0.41 6.09 18.67
CA ASN A 58 -0.36 6.73 19.74
C ASN A 58 0.24 8.11 20.05
N LYS A 59 -0.36 8.85 21.00
CA LYS A 59 0.10 10.18 21.37
C LYS A 59 1.29 10.16 22.33
N ASP A 60 1.41 9.08 23.10
CA ASP A 60 2.42 8.97 24.13
C ASP A 60 3.72 8.41 23.55
N LEU A 61 4.82 9.08 23.83
CA LEU A 61 6.15 8.62 23.45
C LEU A 61 6.68 7.64 24.48
N PRO A 62 7.19 6.46 24.07
CA PRO A 62 7.80 5.51 24.99
C PRO A 62 9.09 6.11 25.57
N GLN A 63 9.27 5.98 26.89
CA GLN A 63 10.44 6.56 27.57
C GLN A 63 11.63 5.60 27.61
N ASN A 64 11.35 4.30 27.53
CA ASN A 64 12.38 3.25 27.55
C ASN A 64 12.31 2.43 26.27
N CYS A 65 12.93 2.95 25.22
CA CYS A 65 12.77 2.45 23.87
C CYS A 65 14.12 2.21 23.18
N ILE A 66 14.18 1.17 22.36
CA ILE A 66 15.30 0.92 21.43
C ILE A 66 14.83 1.34 20.03
N ASP A 67 15.63 2.16 19.36
CA ASP A 67 15.35 2.59 17.99
C ASP A 67 15.55 1.46 16.96
N TRP A 68 15.14 1.70 15.73
CA TRP A 68 15.27 0.75 14.63
C TRP A 68 16.72 0.38 14.27
N LYS A 69 17.71 1.13 14.77
CA LYS A 69 19.15 0.87 14.60
C LYS A 69 19.74 0.06 15.75
N GLY A 70 18.95 -0.23 16.80
CA GLY A 70 19.39 -0.96 17.98
C GLY A 70 19.98 -0.08 19.09
N ASN A 71 19.84 1.25 19.02
CA ASN A 71 20.34 2.17 20.03
C ASN A 71 19.23 2.55 21.01
N LYS A 72 19.63 2.90 22.25
CA LYS A 72 18.68 3.51 23.19
C LYS A 72 18.18 4.83 22.63
N TRP A 73 16.86 4.94 22.48
CA TRP A 73 16.23 6.15 21.97
C TRP A 73 15.93 7.14 23.10
N ASP A 74 16.14 8.41 22.84
CA ASP A 74 15.88 9.50 23.77
C ASP A 74 14.67 10.30 23.33
N ALA A 75 13.52 10.07 23.95
CA ALA A 75 12.25 10.73 23.61
C ALA A 75 12.31 12.27 23.76
N SER A 76 13.22 12.80 24.61
CA SER A 76 13.38 14.26 24.79
C SER A 76 13.93 14.96 23.55
N LYS A 77 14.59 14.22 22.65
CA LYS A 77 15.18 14.72 21.41
C LYS A 77 14.24 14.56 20.20
N PHE A 78 13.05 13.98 20.39
CA PHE A 78 12.13 13.77 19.30
C PHE A 78 11.60 15.10 18.74
N ASP A 79 11.79 15.27 17.43
CA ASP A 79 11.18 16.35 16.64
C ASP A 79 10.40 15.77 15.47
N LYS A 80 9.08 15.99 15.44
CA LYS A 80 8.21 15.52 14.35
C LYS A 80 8.58 16.05 12.96
N HIS A 81 9.35 17.12 12.89
CA HIS A 81 9.82 17.73 11.63
C HIS A 81 11.20 17.21 11.21
N ASP A 82 11.93 16.54 12.11
CA ASP A 82 13.24 15.96 11.81
C ASP A 82 13.20 14.43 11.92
N LYS A 83 13.10 13.76 10.78
CA LYS A 83 13.06 12.30 10.68
C LYS A 83 14.32 11.61 11.19
N SER A 84 15.42 12.32 11.38
CA SER A 84 16.64 11.73 11.96
C SER A 84 16.50 11.43 13.45
N THR A 85 15.54 12.06 14.12
CA THR A 85 15.23 11.89 15.54
C THR A 85 14.21 10.75 15.81
N TYR A 86 13.69 10.11 14.79
CA TYR A 86 12.66 9.10 14.89
C TYR A 86 13.19 7.78 15.48
N ALA A 87 12.36 7.15 16.32
CA ALA A 87 12.65 5.83 16.88
C ALA A 87 12.44 4.73 15.84
N ALA A 88 11.42 4.82 15.01
CA ALA A 88 11.21 3.91 13.89
C ALA A 88 11.71 4.52 12.57
N HIS A 89 12.12 3.67 11.63
CA HIS A 89 12.47 4.14 10.30
C HIS A 89 11.23 4.72 9.58
N PRO A 90 11.34 5.86 8.86
CA PRO A 90 10.19 6.45 8.15
C PRO A 90 9.52 5.54 7.12
N ASN A 91 10.19 4.46 6.71
CA ASN A 91 9.64 3.40 5.86
C ASN A 91 9.59 2.05 6.57
N SER A 92 9.42 2.05 7.90
CA SER A 92 9.19 0.82 8.66
C SER A 92 7.91 0.13 8.19
N ARG A 93 7.91 -1.20 8.27
CA ARG A 93 6.85 -2.03 7.68
C ARG A 93 6.35 -3.08 8.66
N PHE A 94 5.17 -3.58 8.37
CA PHE A 94 4.64 -4.81 8.97
C PHE A 94 4.12 -5.76 7.88
N THR A 95 4.18 -7.06 8.18
CA THR A 95 3.55 -8.11 7.40
C THR A 95 2.65 -8.91 8.34
N ALA A 96 1.36 -8.87 8.09
CA ALA A 96 0.35 -9.53 8.91
C ALA A 96 -0.48 -10.52 8.08
N PRO A 97 -0.91 -11.66 8.64
CA PRO A 97 -1.81 -12.58 7.95
C PRO A 97 -3.13 -11.88 7.60
N ALA A 98 -3.64 -12.09 6.38
CA ALA A 98 -4.92 -11.52 5.95
C ALA A 98 -6.08 -11.94 6.85
N LYS A 99 -6.05 -13.18 7.36
CA LYS A 99 -7.05 -13.73 8.29
C LYS A 99 -7.13 -13.03 9.64
N ASN A 100 -6.15 -12.19 9.98
CA ASN A 100 -6.22 -11.35 11.18
C ASN A 100 -7.12 -10.13 10.98
N CYS A 101 -7.47 -9.79 9.74
CA CYS A 101 -8.28 -8.61 9.45
C CYS A 101 -9.73 -8.81 9.92
N PRO A 102 -10.26 -7.92 10.79
CA PRO A 102 -11.61 -8.07 11.33
C PRO A 102 -12.72 -8.03 10.28
N CYS A 103 -12.47 -7.41 9.13
CA CYS A 103 -13.42 -7.24 8.05
C CYS A 103 -13.06 -8.05 6.78
N ILE A 104 -12.31 -9.14 6.94
CA ILE A 104 -11.99 -10.01 5.80
C ILE A 104 -13.27 -10.59 5.20
N SER A 105 -13.32 -10.64 3.88
CA SER A 105 -14.48 -11.22 3.17
C SER A 105 -14.56 -12.72 3.35
N ASP A 106 -15.77 -13.25 3.49
CA ASP A 106 -16.03 -14.69 3.48
C ASP A 106 -15.66 -15.37 2.15
N GLU A 107 -15.50 -14.58 1.08
CA GLU A 107 -15.06 -15.05 -0.23
C GLU A 107 -13.54 -15.17 -0.38
N PHE A 108 -12.76 -14.68 0.61
CA PHE A 108 -11.30 -14.57 0.53
C PHE A 108 -10.61 -15.89 0.13
N ASP A 109 -11.01 -17.01 0.71
CA ASP A 109 -10.39 -18.34 0.50
C ASP A 109 -11.17 -19.24 -0.50
N LYS A 110 -12.26 -18.77 -1.10
CA LYS A 110 -13.15 -19.66 -1.88
C LYS A 110 -12.69 -19.93 -3.31
N GLY A 111 -11.67 -19.24 -3.80
CA GLY A 111 -11.08 -19.49 -5.12
C GLY A 111 -11.95 -19.12 -6.33
N ALA A 112 -13.24 -18.92 -6.15
CA ALA A 112 -14.15 -18.50 -7.23
C ALA A 112 -13.94 -17.04 -7.62
N GLY A 113 -13.38 -16.24 -6.73
CA GLY A 113 -13.19 -14.81 -6.91
C GLY A 113 -14.49 -14.02 -6.75
N VAL A 114 -14.36 -12.70 -6.84
CA VAL A 114 -15.47 -11.76 -6.80
C VAL A 114 -15.55 -10.95 -8.09
N PRO A 115 -16.76 -10.66 -8.62
CA PRO A 115 -16.88 -9.90 -9.86
C PRO A 115 -16.40 -8.47 -9.67
N ILE A 116 -15.63 -7.96 -10.64
CA ILE A 116 -15.08 -6.62 -10.64
C ILE A 116 -16.05 -5.66 -11.32
N SER A 117 -16.43 -4.57 -10.66
CA SER A 117 -17.23 -3.50 -11.23
C SER A 117 -16.40 -2.27 -11.61
N ALA A 118 -15.29 -2.03 -10.91
CA ALA A 118 -14.38 -0.94 -11.19
C ALA A 118 -12.93 -1.30 -10.87
N ILE A 119 -12.00 -0.72 -11.61
CA ILE A 119 -10.56 -0.80 -11.37
C ILE A 119 -10.07 0.61 -11.06
N ILE A 120 -9.38 0.78 -9.93
CA ILE A 120 -8.88 2.07 -9.50
C ILE A 120 -7.36 2.09 -9.59
N PHE A 121 -6.82 3.00 -10.41
CA PHE A 121 -5.41 3.32 -10.41
C PHE A 121 -5.15 4.50 -9.48
N GLY A 122 -4.19 4.38 -8.60
CA GLY A 122 -3.83 5.43 -7.65
C GLY A 122 -2.37 5.85 -7.77
N GLY A 123 -2.12 7.16 -7.64
CA GLY A 123 -0.78 7.74 -7.55
C GLY A 123 -0.77 8.88 -6.54
N ARG A 124 0.42 9.25 -6.07
CA ARG A 124 0.59 10.40 -5.17
C ARG A 124 0.88 11.65 -5.99
N ARG A 125 0.04 12.64 -5.87
CA ARG A 125 0.19 13.97 -6.48
C ARG A 125 -0.38 15.02 -5.53
N ALA A 126 0.48 15.78 -4.84
CA ALA A 126 0.05 16.80 -3.89
C ALA A 126 -0.77 17.94 -4.51
N LYS A 127 -0.59 18.18 -5.81
CA LYS A 127 -1.23 19.27 -6.55
C LYS A 127 -1.92 18.74 -7.81
N CYS A 128 -2.94 17.92 -7.65
CA CYS A 128 -3.70 17.37 -8.76
C CYS A 128 -5.19 17.69 -8.60
N ALA A 129 -5.81 18.13 -9.68
CA ALA A 129 -7.26 18.33 -9.77
C ALA A 129 -7.73 17.91 -11.17
N PRO A 130 -8.82 17.15 -11.26
CA PRO A 130 -9.56 16.54 -10.15
C PRO A 130 -8.75 15.45 -9.45
N LEU A 131 -9.06 15.17 -8.18
CA LEU A 131 -8.40 14.08 -7.43
C LEU A 131 -8.81 12.70 -7.94
N VAL A 132 -10.03 12.56 -8.36
CA VAL A 132 -10.59 11.31 -8.89
C VAL A 132 -11.39 11.63 -10.15
N TYR A 133 -11.23 10.81 -11.16
CA TYR A 133 -12.07 10.86 -12.35
C TYR A 133 -12.26 9.45 -12.93
N GLN A 134 -13.35 9.24 -13.62
CA GLN A 134 -13.61 8.01 -14.35
C GLN A 134 -13.16 8.17 -15.80
N SER A 135 -12.46 7.18 -16.32
CA SER A 135 -12.10 7.13 -17.75
C SER A 135 -13.36 6.98 -18.61
N LYS A 136 -13.35 7.56 -19.80
CA LYS A 136 -14.50 7.54 -20.71
C LYS A 136 -14.78 6.12 -21.25
N ASP A 137 -13.75 5.33 -21.44
CA ASP A 137 -13.81 3.95 -21.93
C ASP A 137 -12.60 3.14 -21.43
N TRP A 138 -12.60 1.84 -21.71
CA TRP A 138 -11.52 0.94 -21.33
C TRP A 138 -10.16 1.34 -21.91
N VAL A 139 -10.10 1.70 -23.20
CA VAL A 139 -8.85 2.07 -23.87
C VAL A 139 -8.24 3.33 -23.23
N ASN A 140 -9.09 4.33 -22.95
CA ASN A 140 -8.66 5.53 -22.24
C ASN A 140 -8.17 5.20 -20.83
N GLY A 141 -8.85 4.28 -20.13
CA GLY A 141 -8.42 3.82 -18.80
C GLY A 141 -7.06 3.14 -18.81
N VAL A 142 -6.82 2.25 -19.75
CA VAL A 142 -5.52 1.60 -19.95
C VAL A 142 -4.43 2.64 -20.24
N PHE A 143 -4.69 3.60 -21.12
CA PHE A 143 -3.75 4.68 -21.41
C PHE A 143 -3.40 5.50 -20.17
N VAL A 144 -4.40 5.95 -19.41
CA VAL A 144 -4.18 6.73 -18.19
C VAL A 144 -3.42 5.91 -17.14
N GLY A 145 -3.84 4.67 -16.88
CA GLY A 145 -3.19 3.81 -15.91
C GLY A 145 -1.73 3.50 -16.26
N SER A 146 -1.44 3.30 -17.56
CA SER A 146 -0.08 3.00 -18.03
C SER A 146 0.87 4.21 -18.02
N THR A 147 0.33 5.42 -18.16
CA THR A 147 1.11 6.67 -18.24
C THR A 147 1.10 7.51 -16.97
N MET A 148 0.37 7.09 -15.95
CA MET A 148 0.23 7.83 -14.70
C MET A 148 1.58 8.00 -14.00
N ALA A 149 1.88 9.24 -13.61
CA ALA A 149 3.05 9.57 -12.81
C ALA A 149 2.67 9.69 -11.32
N SER A 150 3.59 9.31 -10.45
CA SER A 150 3.42 9.39 -9.00
C SER A 150 4.63 10.07 -8.34
N GLU A 151 4.38 10.77 -7.24
CA GLU A 151 5.47 11.28 -6.41
C GLU A 151 6.15 10.15 -5.64
N THR A 152 7.46 10.27 -5.48
CA THR A 152 8.26 9.34 -4.69
C THR A 152 7.94 9.46 -3.20
N THR A 153 8.24 8.40 -2.46
CA THR A 153 7.91 8.25 -1.03
C THR A 153 9.17 8.11 -0.19
N ALA A 154 9.00 7.87 1.11
CA ALA A 154 10.09 7.61 2.04
C ALA A 154 11.00 6.43 1.64
N ALA A 155 10.55 5.54 0.75
CA ALA A 155 11.37 4.46 0.20
C ALA A 155 12.48 4.99 -0.73
N ALA A 156 12.31 6.17 -1.34
CA ALA A 156 13.30 6.82 -2.20
C ALA A 156 14.09 7.84 -1.37
N ALA A 157 15.19 7.41 -0.76
CA ALA A 157 16.03 8.27 0.07
C ALA A 157 16.49 9.52 -0.71
N GLY A 158 16.29 10.70 -0.13
CA GLY A 158 16.69 11.98 -0.71
C GLY A 158 15.81 12.50 -1.85
N ALA A 159 14.77 11.76 -2.26
CA ALA A 159 13.92 12.12 -3.40
C ALA A 159 12.42 12.09 -3.07
N VAL A 160 12.05 12.28 -1.82
CA VAL A 160 10.64 12.31 -1.37
C VAL A 160 9.90 13.49 -2.02
N GLY A 161 8.71 13.24 -2.57
CA GLY A 161 7.89 14.25 -3.21
C GLY A 161 8.29 14.60 -4.66
N VAL A 162 9.32 13.95 -5.21
CA VAL A 162 9.69 14.13 -6.62
C VAL A 162 8.74 13.32 -7.51
N VAL A 163 8.18 13.97 -8.53
CA VAL A 163 7.29 13.29 -9.48
C VAL A 163 8.11 12.38 -10.40
N ARG A 164 7.84 11.10 -10.36
CA ARG A 164 8.38 10.11 -11.30
C ARG A 164 7.44 9.98 -12.49
N ARG A 165 7.93 10.34 -13.65
CA ARG A 165 7.24 10.16 -14.94
C ARG A 165 7.87 8.99 -15.68
N ASP A 166 7.88 7.85 -15.06
CA ASP A 166 8.49 6.65 -15.56
C ASP A 166 7.43 5.55 -15.69
N PRO A 167 6.88 5.33 -16.89
CA PRO A 167 5.90 4.27 -17.10
C PRO A 167 6.49 2.88 -16.86
N MET A 168 7.82 2.76 -16.88
CA MET A 168 8.52 1.51 -16.58
C MET A 168 8.75 1.30 -15.07
N ALA A 169 8.28 2.18 -14.22
CA ALA A 169 8.37 2.01 -12.75
C ALA A 169 7.69 0.73 -12.25
N MET A 170 6.73 0.19 -12.99
CA MET A 170 6.08 -1.10 -12.71
C MET A 170 6.91 -2.31 -13.16
N LEU A 171 7.97 -2.13 -13.94
CA LEU A 171 8.75 -3.21 -14.52
C LEU A 171 9.23 -4.27 -13.51
N PRO A 172 9.70 -3.92 -12.30
CA PRO A 172 10.10 -4.91 -11.30
C PRO A 172 8.96 -5.84 -10.84
N PHE A 173 7.71 -5.46 -11.06
CA PHE A 173 6.51 -6.20 -10.69
C PHE A 173 5.82 -6.88 -11.88
N CYS A 174 6.33 -6.65 -13.09
CA CYS A 174 5.82 -7.25 -14.31
C CYS A 174 6.76 -8.38 -14.76
N GLY A 175 6.27 -9.60 -14.80
CA GLY A 175 7.08 -10.78 -15.11
C GLY A 175 7.38 -10.99 -16.59
N TYR A 176 7.00 -10.07 -17.48
CA TYR A 176 7.21 -10.16 -18.92
C TYR A 176 7.24 -8.78 -19.58
N ASN A 177 7.32 -8.73 -20.91
CA ASN A 177 7.44 -7.48 -21.66
C ASN A 177 6.28 -6.52 -21.39
N MET A 178 6.59 -5.27 -21.05
CA MET A 178 5.58 -4.26 -20.70
C MET A 178 4.64 -3.91 -21.87
N GLY A 179 5.15 -3.94 -23.11
CA GLY A 179 4.31 -3.73 -24.29
C GLY A 179 3.27 -4.83 -24.48
N ASP A 180 3.66 -6.07 -24.24
CA ASP A 180 2.75 -7.22 -24.27
C ASP A 180 1.76 -7.18 -23.12
N TYR A 181 2.18 -6.71 -21.95
CA TYR A 181 1.32 -6.50 -20.78
C TYR A 181 0.20 -5.48 -21.09
N PHE A 182 0.54 -4.32 -21.64
CA PHE A 182 -0.46 -3.31 -22.01
C PHE A 182 -1.34 -3.75 -23.16
N ARG A 183 -0.79 -4.49 -24.13
CA ARG A 183 -1.59 -5.11 -25.20
C ARG A 183 -2.60 -6.08 -24.61
N HIS A 184 -2.19 -6.91 -23.66
CA HIS A 184 -3.11 -7.80 -22.96
C HIS A 184 -4.25 -7.05 -22.27
N TRP A 185 -3.98 -5.91 -21.63
CA TRP A 185 -5.03 -5.08 -21.05
C TRP A 185 -6.03 -4.59 -22.11
N LEU A 186 -5.54 -4.15 -23.26
CA LEU A 186 -6.41 -3.73 -24.38
C LEU A 186 -7.25 -4.89 -24.90
N ASP A 187 -6.65 -6.05 -25.10
CA ASP A 187 -7.33 -7.26 -25.57
C ASP A 187 -8.40 -7.75 -24.59
N MET A 188 -8.18 -7.57 -23.30
CA MET A 188 -9.18 -7.88 -22.27
C MET A 188 -10.42 -7.00 -22.44
N GLY A 189 -10.27 -5.71 -22.75
CA GLY A 189 -11.40 -4.84 -23.06
C GLY A 189 -12.21 -5.31 -24.26
N VAL A 190 -11.53 -5.77 -25.30
CA VAL A 190 -12.21 -6.34 -26.49
C VAL A 190 -13.00 -7.61 -26.13
N LYS A 191 -12.42 -8.49 -25.30
CA LYS A 191 -13.09 -9.72 -24.85
C LYS A 191 -14.30 -9.45 -23.96
N LEU A 192 -14.21 -8.44 -23.12
CA LEU A 192 -15.26 -8.11 -22.15
C LEU A 192 -16.42 -7.33 -22.77
N GLY A 193 -16.14 -6.51 -23.79
CA GLY A 193 -17.15 -5.67 -24.41
C GLY A 193 -17.88 -4.80 -23.37
N ASP A 194 -19.19 -4.83 -23.38
CA ASP A 194 -20.04 -4.06 -22.46
C ASP A 194 -19.94 -4.50 -21.00
N LYS A 195 -19.28 -5.62 -20.72
CA LYS A 195 -19.04 -6.15 -19.36
C LYS A 195 -17.72 -5.68 -18.76
N ALA A 196 -16.95 -4.84 -19.48
CA ALA A 196 -15.71 -4.29 -18.97
C ALA A 196 -15.96 -3.43 -17.72
N PRO A 197 -15.16 -3.60 -16.65
CA PRO A 197 -15.23 -2.74 -15.46
C PRO A 197 -15.01 -1.27 -15.83
N LYS A 198 -15.49 -0.37 -14.98
CA LYS A 198 -15.09 1.04 -15.04
C LYS A 198 -13.63 1.21 -14.61
N ILE A 199 -12.94 2.20 -15.17
CA ILE A 199 -11.59 2.59 -14.78
C ILE A 199 -11.58 4.06 -14.38
#